data_efc18fac4386619956bc39dc45d473ae
#
_entry.id   efc18fac4386619956bc39dc45d473ae
#
_cell.length_a   1.000
_cell.length_b   1.000
_cell.length_c   1.000
_cell.angle_alpha   90.00
_cell.angle_beta   90.00
_cell.angle_gamma   90.00
#
_symmetry.space_group_name_H-M   'P 1'
#
loop_
_entity.id
_entity.type
_entity.pdbx_description
1 polymer ?
#
loop_
_entity_poly.entity_id
_entity_poly.type
_entity_poly.pdbx_seq_one_letter_code
_entity_poly.pdbx_strand_id
1 'polypeptide(L)'
;MSMFENGLTWVKADFHLHTHKDKEFKYSGEENSFVKEYIAQLKSESVSVGVITNHNKFDEGEYKALKKSGRKEGILILPGVELSVKEANGIHTLIVFNPDEWIVNGENFIAHFLIEAFAGISNAENRNTRCKFDLRNVIEDLDSYGKDYFIVFAHVDQGSGLMQECSGGLLESLSQINKFKSRVLALQKVRKPETMSTFQRCLGYSCAQVEGSDPKSISNVGHCDRATYLKIGDLSYDSVKFALTDFQNRVSGFMPQLKHGVIESISFTGGKLDGETIYVSPALNTFIGIRGSGKSSILEVLTSSRKAIKSIKKGWSSRYLVLADR
;
A
#
# COMPACT_ATOMS: atom_id res chain seq x y z
N MET A 1 4.27 -6.29 21.56
CA MET A 1 3.04 -5.59 21.11
C MET A 1 2.88 -5.76 19.62
N SER A 2 1.71 -6.14 19.15
CA SER A 2 1.40 -6.17 17.72
C SER A 2 1.38 -4.74 17.17
N MET A 3 1.84 -4.53 15.92
CA MET A 3 1.80 -3.22 15.25
C MET A 3 0.38 -2.60 15.25
N PHE A 4 -0.66 -3.43 15.25
CA PHE A 4 -2.07 -3.03 15.13
C PHE A 4 -2.88 -3.22 16.42
N GLU A 5 -2.23 -3.38 17.57
CA GLU A 5 -2.90 -3.61 18.86
C GLU A 5 -3.83 -2.45 19.23
N ASN A 6 -3.45 -1.23 18.88
CA ASN A 6 -4.25 -0.02 19.07
C ASN A 6 -5.10 0.34 17.83
N GLY A 7 -5.39 -0.63 16.95
CA GLY A 7 -6.19 -0.46 15.75
C GLY A 7 -5.39 0.09 14.57
N LEU A 8 -5.99 1.02 13.79
CA LEU A 8 -5.37 1.57 12.59
C LEU A 8 -4.07 2.31 12.91
N THR A 9 -3.01 2.00 12.17
CA THR A 9 -1.72 2.69 12.26
C THR A 9 -1.21 3.14 10.90
N TRP A 10 -0.30 4.12 10.89
CA TRP A 10 0.37 4.57 9.69
C TRP A 10 1.62 3.75 9.45
N VAL A 11 1.76 3.21 8.24
CA VAL A 11 2.93 2.44 7.80
C VAL A 11 3.49 3.00 6.51
N LYS A 12 4.81 2.95 6.34
CA LYS A 12 5.48 3.36 5.08
C LYS A 12 5.27 2.28 4.03
N ALA A 13 4.89 2.70 2.81
CA ALA A 13 4.69 1.83 1.66
C ALA A 13 5.59 2.25 0.49
N ASP A 14 6.07 1.25 -0.27
CA ASP A 14 6.77 1.41 -1.53
C ASP A 14 6.03 0.64 -2.62
N PHE A 15 5.45 1.38 -3.59
CA PHE A 15 4.61 0.80 -4.64
C PHE A 15 5.38 0.40 -5.90
N HIS A 16 6.71 0.60 -5.94
CA HIS A 16 7.50 0.34 -7.13
C HIS A 16 8.86 -0.23 -6.76
N LEU A 17 8.92 -1.56 -6.66
CA LEU A 17 10.12 -2.29 -6.26
C LEU A 17 10.55 -3.25 -7.37
N HIS A 18 11.80 -3.12 -7.80
CA HIS A 18 12.45 -4.11 -8.66
C HIS A 18 13.33 -5.05 -7.84
N THR A 19 13.56 -6.25 -8.37
CA THR A 19 14.40 -7.28 -7.76
C THR A 19 15.50 -7.72 -8.71
N HIS A 20 16.42 -8.59 -8.29
CA HIS A 20 17.51 -9.04 -9.16
C HIS A 20 17.03 -9.90 -10.36
N LYS A 21 15.77 -10.31 -10.38
CA LYS A 21 15.15 -10.95 -11.57
C LYS A 21 14.73 -9.93 -12.64
N ASP A 22 14.75 -8.63 -12.30
CA ASP A 22 14.62 -7.55 -13.28
C ASP A 22 15.96 -7.29 -13.98
N LYS A 23 15.95 -7.11 -15.31
CA LYS A 23 17.18 -6.88 -16.11
C LYS A 23 17.93 -5.59 -15.75
N GLU A 24 17.22 -4.61 -15.18
CA GLU A 24 17.83 -3.33 -14.79
C GLU A 24 18.39 -3.34 -13.37
N PHE A 25 18.03 -4.34 -12.57
CA PHE A 25 18.49 -4.43 -11.19
C PHE A 25 19.89 -5.07 -11.13
N LYS A 26 20.82 -4.35 -10.54
CA LYS A 26 22.22 -4.82 -10.36
C LYS A 26 22.40 -5.38 -8.96
N TYR A 27 22.77 -6.64 -8.91
CA TYR A 27 23.11 -7.32 -7.66
C TYR A 27 24.42 -8.10 -7.86
N SER A 28 25.40 -7.83 -7.02
CA SER A 28 26.75 -8.44 -7.08
C SER A 28 27.02 -9.39 -5.90
N GLY A 29 26.05 -9.57 -5.01
CA GLY A 29 26.16 -10.50 -3.89
C GLY A 29 25.89 -11.95 -4.27
N GLU A 30 25.97 -12.84 -3.30
CA GLU A 30 25.60 -14.24 -3.47
C GLU A 30 24.08 -14.40 -3.61
N GLU A 31 23.63 -15.19 -4.59
CA GLU A 31 22.19 -15.38 -4.88
C GLU A 31 21.39 -15.80 -3.64
N ASN A 32 21.96 -16.66 -2.80
CA ASN A 32 21.34 -17.12 -1.56
C ASN A 32 21.20 -16.03 -0.49
N SER A 33 21.95 -14.93 -0.58
CA SER A 33 21.91 -13.79 0.34
C SER A 33 20.90 -12.73 -0.08
N PHE A 34 20.49 -12.70 -1.35
CA PHE A 34 19.65 -11.66 -1.93
C PHE A 34 18.40 -11.36 -1.11
N VAL A 35 17.60 -12.38 -0.82
CA VAL A 35 16.32 -12.22 -0.09
C VAL A 35 16.54 -11.61 1.29
N LYS A 36 17.59 -12.06 2.01
CA LYS A 36 17.91 -11.55 3.34
C LYS A 36 18.34 -10.07 3.29
N GLU A 37 19.22 -9.72 2.36
CA GLU A 37 19.71 -8.35 2.18
C GLU A 37 18.59 -7.42 1.74
N TYR A 38 17.73 -7.86 0.81
CA TYR A 38 16.60 -7.11 0.31
C TYR A 38 15.60 -6.75 1.43
N ILE A 39 15.23 -7.72 2.25
CA ILE A 39 14.32 -7.51 3.39
C ILE A 39 14.98 -6.66 4.48
N ALA A 40 16.28 -6.87 4.74
CA ALA A 40 17.03 -6.03 5.69
C ALA A 40 17.05 -4.55 5.23
N GLN A 41 17.19 -4.32 3.92
CA GLN A 41 17.15 -2.96 3.36
C GLN A 41 15.76 -2.33 3.46
N LEU A 42 14.68 -3.05 3.15
CA LEU A 42 13.30 -2.56 3.37
C LEU A 42 13.07 -2.19 4.83
N LYS A 43 13.57 -3.02 5.75
CA LYS A 43 13.46 -2.77 7.20
C LYS A 43 14.24 -1.53 7.64
N SER A 44 15.46 -1.33 7.12
CA SER A 44 16.30 -0.15 7.43
C SER A 44 15.62 1.16 6.95
N GLU A 45 14.89 1.10 5.84
CA GLU A 45 14.09 2.20 5.30
C GLU A 45 12.70 2.32 5.95
N SER A 46 12.41 1.47 6.96
CA SER A 46 11.11 1.43 7.66
C SER A 46 9.92 1.14 6.75
N VAL A 47 10.12 0.45 5.64
CA VAL A 47 9.05 0.05 4.72
C VAL A 47 8.33 -1.17 5.28
N SER A 48 7.03 -1.06 5.51
CA SER A 48 6.17 -2.15 5.99
C SER A 48 5.30 -2.77 4.90
N VAL A 49 5.13 -2.08 3.76
CA VAL A 49 4.41 -2.58 2.59
C VAL A 49 5.27 -2.36 1.36
N GLY A 50 5.62 -3.41 0.65
CA GLY A 50 6.36 -3.36 -0.61
C GLY A 50 5.60 -4.07 -1.73
N VAL A 51 5.60 -3.48 -2.93
CA VAL A 51 5.01 -4.09 -4.14
C VAL A 51 6.12 -4.42 -5.11
N ILE A 52 6.34 -5.70 -5.40
CA ILE A 52 7.30 -6.14 -6.41
C ILE A 52 6.71 -5.91 -7.80
N THR A 53 7.39 -5.15 -8.64
CA THR A 53 6.91 -4.71 -9.94
C THR A 53 8.02 -4.76 -10.99
N ASN A 54 8.61 -5.93 -11.22
CA ASN A 54 9.61 -6.09 -12.27
C ASN A 54 9.03 -5.79 -13.65
N HIS A 55 9.85 -5.27 -14.56
CA HIS A 55 9.43 -4.91 -15.92
C HIS A 55 8.92 -6.12 -16.69
N ASN A 56 7.63 -6.11 -17.05
CA ASN A 56 6.97 -7.12 -17.87
C ASN A 56 7.18 -8.58 -17.40
N LYS A 57 7.51 -8.76 -16.12
CA LYS A 57 7.92 -10.06 -15.57
C LYS A 57 7.40 -10.25 -14.15
N PHE A 58 7.04 -11.48 -13.85
CA PHE A 58 6.77 -11.95 -12.51
C PHE A 58 7.51 -13.26 -12.24
N ASP A 59 8.40 -13.26 -11.25
CA ASP A 59 9.10 -14.46 -10.79
C ASP A 59 8.44 -14.95 -9.48
N GLU A 60 7.70 -16.05 -9.59
CA GLU A 60 6.93 -16.60 -8.46
C GLU A 60 7.83 -17.13 -7.34
N GLY A 61 8.97 -17.73 -7.71
CA GLY A 61 9.91 -18.33 -6.74
C GLY A 61 10.52 -17.24 -5.83
N GLU A 62 11.02 -16.18 -6.46
CA GLU A 62 11.56 -15.03 -5.74
C GLU A 62 10.50 -14.31 -4.92
N TYR A 63 9.33 -14.06 -5.51
CA TYR A 63 8.21 -13.46 -4.79
C TYR A 63 7.85 -14.25 -3.52
N LYS A 64 7.71 -15.58 -3.63
CA LYS A 64 7.40 -16.45 -2.46
C LYS A 64 8.48 -16.39 -1.39
N ALA A 65 9.75 -16.33 -1.80
CA ALA A 65 10.88 -16.20 -0.87
C ALA A 65 10.88 -14.84 -0.16
N LEU A 66 10.67 -13.75 -0.88
CA LEU A 66 10.54 -12.39 -0.33
C LEU A 66 9.31 -12.26 0.58
N LYS A 67 8.13 -12.76 0.16
CA LYS A 67 6.90 -12.80 0.98
C LYS A 67 7.13 -13.54 2.30
N LYS A 68 7.76 -14.72 2.25
CA LYS A 68 8.05 -15.54 3.43
C LYS A 68 9.02 -14.83 4.39
N SER A 69 10.08 -14.22 3.87
CA SER A 69 11.08 -13.50 4.66
C SER A 69 10.50 -12.20 5.21
N GLY A 70 9.79 -11.42 4.39
CA GLY A 70 9.13 -10.17 4.80
C GLY A 70 8.12 -10.38 5.92
N ARG A 71 7.29 -11.44 5.84
CA ARG A 71 6.32 -11.76 6.89
C ARG A 71 6.97 -11.97 8.28
N LYS A 72 8.17 -12.55 8.32
CA LYS A 72 8.91 -12.76 9.59
C LYS A 72 9.36 -11.44 10.20
N GLU A 73 9.61 -10.43 9.37
CA GLU A 73 10.06 -9.11 9.76
C GLU A 73 8.92 -8.08 9.86
N GLY A 74 7.65 -8.53 9.74
CA GLY A 74 6.48 -7.64 9.78
C GLY A 74 6.35 -6.75 8.54
N ILE A 75 6.81 -7.25 7.37
CA ILE A 75 6.72 -6.55 6.08
C ILE A 75 5.81 -7.34 5.15
N LEU A 76 4.78 -6.67 4.62
CA LEU A 76 3.92 -7.19 3.56
C LEU A 76 4.61 -7.02 2.22
N ILE A 77 4.78 -8.12 1.48
CA ILE A 77 5.23 -8.09 0.08
C ILE A 77 4.06 -8.51 -0.81
N LEU A 78 3.62 -7.60 -1.68
CA LEU A 78 2.57 -7.84 -2.66
C LEU A 78 3.15 -8.17 -4.03
N PRO A 79 2.50 -9.06 -4.79
CA PRO A 79 2.89 -9.38 -6.16
C PRO A 79 2.36 -8.30 -7.12
N GLY A 80 3.17 -7.92 -8.07
CA GLY A 80 2.79 -7.00 -9.12
C GLY A 80 3.70 -7.14 -10.34
N VAL A 81 3.46 -6.30 -11.31
CA VAL A 81 4.26 -6.16 -12.53
C VAL A 81 4.24 -4.71 -12.99
N GLU A 82 5.38 -4.17 -13.42
CA GLU A 82 5.41 -2.95 -14.22
C GLU A 82 5.22 -3.32 -15.68
N LEU A 83 3.98 -3.22 -16.16
CA LEU A 83 3.62 -3.56 -17.52
C LEU A 83 3.80 -2.36 -18.44
N SER A 84 4.55 -2.53 -19.52
CA SER A 84 4.64 -1.56 -20.62
C SER A 84 3.46 -1.74 -21.56
N VAL A 85 2.46 -0.88 -21.44
CA VAL A 85 1.20 -0.93 -22.20
C VAL A 85 1.33 -0.19 -23.52
N LYS A 86 0.63 -0.64 -24.57
CA LYS A 86 0.68 -0.07 -25.92
C LYS A 86 -0.08 1.26 -26.07
N GLU A 87 -0.32 2.00 -24.99
CA GLU A 87 -0.99 3.29 -25.08
C GLU A 87 -0.02 4.38 -25.55
N ALA A 88 -0.44 5.23 -26.49
CA ALA A 88 0.40 6.30 -27.07
C ALA A 88 1.81 5.81 -27.46
N ASN A 89 2.86 6.40 -26.88
CA ASN A 89 4.25 5.95 -27.06
C ASN A 89 4.67 4.84 -26.09
N GLY A 90 3.74 4.29 -25.34
CA GLY A 90 3.93 3.29 -24.29
C GLY A 90 3.89 3.92 -22.92
N ILE A 91 3.04 3.38 -22.04
CA ILE A 91 2.94 3.81 -20.65
C ILE A 91 3.28 2.67 -19.71
N HIS A 92 3.94 3.01 -18.60
CA HIS A 92 4.24 2.05 -17.55
C HIS A 92 3.11 2.02 -16.52
N THR A 93 2.63 0.82 -16.29
CA THR A 93 1.46 0.57 -15.45
C THR A 93 1.80 -0.49 -14.41
N LEU A 94 1.79 -0.11 -13.14
CA LEU A 94 1.98 -1.06 -12.04
C LEU A 94 0.64 -1.76 -11.80
N ILE A 95 0.59 -3.05 -12.07
CA ILE A 95 -0.57 -3.88 -11.77
C ILE A 95 -0.24 -4.65 -10.51
N VAL A 96 -1.07 -4.48 -9.48
CA VAL A 96 -0.90 -5.13 -8.17
C VAL A 96 -2.00 -6.16 -8.00
N PHE A 97 -1.61 -7.40 -7.78
CA PHE A 97 -2.52 -8.54 -7.75
C PHE A 97 -2.86 -8.98 -6.33
N ASN A 98 -4.10 -9.45 -6.13
CA ASN A 98 -4.45 -10.13 -4.89
C ASN A 98 -3.74 -11.50 -4.82
N PRO A 99 -2.76 -11.68 -3.93
CA PRO A 99 -1.97 -12.92 -3.90
C PRO A 99 -2.79 -14.17 -3.59
N ASP A 100 -3.91 -14.01 -2.88
CA ASP A 100 -4.76 -15.13 -2.45
C ASP A 100 -5.74 -15.58 -3.54
N GLU A 101 -5.81 -14.83 -4.65
CA GLU A 101 -6.61 -15.17 -5.82
C GLU A 101 -5.76 -15.49 -7.06
N TRP A 102 -4.64 -14.78 -7.25
CA TRP A 102 -3.81 -14.89 -8.46
C TRP A 102 -2.73 -15.98 -8.37
N ILE A 103 -2.38 -16.42 -7.16
CA ILE A 103 -1.35 -17.45 -6.93
C ILE A 103 -1.93 -18.50 -5.99
N VAL A 104 -2.75 -19.42 -6.52
CA VAL A 104 -3.51 -20.39 -5.73
C VAL A 104 -3.45 -21.78 -6.34
N ASN A 105 -3.46 -22.80 -5.48
CA ASN A 105 -3.56 -24.22 -5.87
C ASN A 105 -2.48 -24.70 -6.86
N GLY A 106 -1.29 -24.06 -6.82
CA GLY A 106 -0.18 -24.35 -7.75
C GLY A 106 -0.28 -23.61 -9.09
N GLU A 107 -1.35 -22.86 -9.33
CA GLU A 107 -1.54 -22.03 -10.52
C GLU A 107 -1.03 -20.61 -10.29
N ASN A 108 -0.37 -20.06 -11.32
CA ASN A 108 0.14 -18.69 -11.37
C ASN A 108 -0.55 -17.93 -12.52
N PHE A 109 -1.69 -17.33 -12.21
CA PHE A 109 -2.47 -16.59 -13.22
C PHE A 109 -1.79 -15.30 -13.69
N ILE A 110 -0.86 -14.75 -12.90
CA ILE A 110 -0.03 -13.60 -13.33
C ILE A 110 0.86 -14.01 -14.50
N ALA A 111 1.47 -15.21 -14.43
CA ALA A 111 2.27 -15.74 -15.52
C ALA A 111 1.42 -16.01 -16.76
N HIS A 112 0.20 -16.54 -16.60
CA HIS A 112 -0.74 -16.76 -17.72
C HIS A 112 -1.08 -15.44 -18.43
N PHE A 113 -1.42 -14.41 -17.67
CA PHE A 113 -1.68 -13.07 -18.22
C PHE A 113 -0.46 -12.54 -18.99
N LEU A 114 0.75 -12.63 -18.42
CA LEU A 114 1.97 -12.13 -19.09
C LEU A 114 2.29 -12.90 -20.37
N ILE A 115 2.12 -14.22 -20.38
CA ILE A 115 2.29 -15.04 -21.60
C ILE A 115 1.35 -14.56 -22.71
N GLU A 116 0.09 -14.31 -22.36
CA GLU A 116 -0.90 -13.79 -23.31
C GLU A 116 -0.55 -12.38 -23.76
N ALA A 117 -0.22 -11.47 -22.83
CA ALA A 117 0.08 -10.07 -23.12
C ALA A 117 1.30 -9.90 -24.04
N PHE A 118 2.26 -10.84 -24.02
CA PHE A 118 3.47 -10.81 -24.83
C PHE A 118 3.54 -11.90 -25.90
N ALA A 119 2.41 -12.58 -26.20
CA ALA A 119 2.37 -13.61 -27.22
C ALA A 119 2.85 -13.05 -28.57
N GLY A 120 3.90 -13.68 -29.14
CA GLY A 120 4.54 -13.27 -30.40
C GLY A 120 5.51 -12.08 -30.31
N ILE A 121 5.75 -11.56 -29.09
CA ILE A 121 6.67 -10.43 -28.88
C ILE A 121 8.01 -10.94 -28.32
N SER A 122 9.10 -10.61 -29.01
CA SER A 122 10.45 -10.93 -28.56
C SER A 122 10.94 -9.92 -27.49
N ASN A 123 11.86 -10.37 -26.61
CA ASN A 123 12.45 -9.52 -25.57
C ASN A 123 11.43 -8.86 -24.64
N ALA A 124 10.36 -9.57 -24.27
CA ALA A 124 9.29 -9.08 -23.41
C ALA A 124 9.79 -8.41 -22.12
N GLU A 125 10.84 -8.98 -21.50
CA GLU A 125 11.43 -8.48 -20.24
C GLU A 125 12.24 -7.17 -20.39
N ASN A 126 12.31 -6.57 -21.56
CA ASN A 126 12.91 -5.23 -21.71
C ASN A 126 11.87 -4.19 -21.35
N ARG A 127 12.23 -3.22 -20.53
CA ARG A 127 11.32 -2.16 -20.04
C ARG A 127 10.62 -1.39 -21.15
N ASN A 128 11.26 -1.24 -22.31
CA ASN A 128 10.71 -0.52 -23.45
C ASN A 128 9.87 -1.40 -24.38
N THR A 129 9.83 -2.72 -24.13
CA THR A 129 9.02 -3.64 -24.93
C THR A 129 7.57 -3.57 -24.47
N ARG A 130 6.69 -3.08 -25.34
CA ARG A 130 5.27 -2.93 -25.06
C ARG A 130 4.56 -4.27 -25.25
N CYS A 131 3.60 -4.57 -24.39
CA CYS A 131 2.69 -5.69 -24.62
C CYS A 131 1.80 -5.43 -25.84
N LYS A 132 1.09 -6.44 -26.32
CA LYS A 132 0.18 -6.30 -27.48
C LYS A 132 -1.08 -5.51 -27.18
N PHE A 133 -1.41 -5.32 -25.89
CA PHE A 133 -2.63 -4.70 -25.42
C PHE A 133 -2.49 -3.19 -25.22
N ASP A 134 -3.52 -2.43 -25.57
CA ASP A 134 -3.79 -1.10 -25.03
C ASP A 134 -4.39 -1.21 -23.62
N LEU A 135 -4.61 -0.09 -22.95
CA LEU A 135 -5.08 -0.08 -21.55
C LEU A 135 -6.50 -0.67 -21.41
N ARG A 136 -7.37 -0.50 -22.40
CA ARG A 136 -8.70 -1.12 -22.44
C ARG A 136 -8.57 -2.64 -22.42
N ASN A 137 -7.80 -3.17 -23.33
CA ASN A 137 -7.61 -4.61 -23.47
C ASN A 137 -6.89 -5.21 -22.25
N VAL A 138 -5.95 -4.47 -21.63
CA VAL A 138 -5.33 -4.90 -20.35
C VAL A 138 -6.39 -5.08 -19.27
N ILE A 139 -7.30 -4.10 -19.10
CA ILE A 139 -8.34 -4.17 -18.06
C ILE A 139 -9.35 -5.27 -18.38
N GLU A 140 -9.78 -5.39 -19.65
CA GLU A 140 -10.73 -6.42 -20.08
C GLU A 140 -10.16 -7.84 -19.90
N ASP A 141 -8.90 -8.05 -20.27
CA ASP A 141 -8.23 -9.35 -20.11
C ASP A 141 -8.04 -9.71 -18.63
N LEU A 142 -7.53 -8.79 -17.81
CA LEU A 142 -7.40 -9.01 -16.36
C LEU A 142 -8.75 -9.29 -15.68
N ASP A 143 -9.79 -8.57 -16.07
CA ASP A 143 -11.15 -8.79 -15.55
C ASP A 143 -11.75 -10.14 -15.94
N SER A 144 -11.32 -10.72 -17.09
CA SER A 144 -11.78 -12.03 -17.56
C SER A 144 -11.41 -13.16 -16.60
N TYR A 145 -10.32 -12.99 -15.83
CA TYR A 145 -9.93 -13.96 -14.79
C TYR A 145 -10.88 -13.98 -13.59
N GLY A 146 -11.74 -12.96 -13.43
CA GLY A 146 -12.65 -12.84 -12.28
C GLY A 146 -11.94 -12.68 -10.94
N LYS A 147 -10.68 -12.20 -10.94
CA LYS A 147 -9.80 -12.06 -9.78
C LYS A 147 -9.54 -10.60 -9.46
N ASP A 148 -9.24 -10.32 -8.21
CA ASP A 148 -9.05 -8.93 -7.78
C ASP A 148 -7.62 -8.42 -8.01
N TYR A 149 -7.53 -7.19 -8.51
CA TYR A 149 -6.30 -6.44 -8.74
C TYR A 149 -6.58 -4.93 -8.69
N PHE A 150 -5.54 -4.13 -8.61
CA PHE A 150 -5.63 -2.69 -8.85
C PHE A 150 -4.42 -2.18 -9.63
N ILE A 151 -4.57 -1.00 -10.19
CA ILE A 151 -3.58 -0.34 -11.05
C ILE A 151 -3.09 0.94 -10.39
N VAL A 152 -1.77 1.17 -10.50
CA VAL A 152 -1.09 2.42 -10.20
C VAL A 152 -0.33 2.84 -11.45
N PHE A 153 -0.55 4.03 -12.00
CA PHE A 153 0.28 4.52 -13.09
C PHE A 153 1.66 4.94 -12.59
N ALA A 154 2.71 4.35 -13.17
CA ALA A 154 4.08 4.61 -12.78
C ALA A 154 4.54 6.02 -13.22
N HIS A 155 5.37 6.67 -12.42
CA HIS A 155 6.09 7.94 -12.70
C HIS A 155 5.38 8.87 -13.69
N VAL A 156 4.11 9.19 -13.40
CA VAL A 156 3.11 9.74 -14.34
C VAL A 156 3.54 11.01 -15.10
N ASP A 157 4.43 11.82 -14.53
CA ASP A 157 4.93 13.08 -15.11
C ASP A 157 6.27 12.94 -15.85
N GLN A 158 6.80 11.72 -15.93
CA GLN A 158 8.09 11.40 -16.57
C GLN A 158 7.87 10.59 -17.88
N GLY A 159 8.95 10.29 -18.59
CA GLY A 159 8.89 9.45 -19.79
C GLY A 159 8.21 8.10 -19.51
N SER A 160 7.40 7.63 -20.44
CA SER A 160 6.49 6.47 -20.29
C SER A 160 5.45 6.62 -19.16
N GLY A 161 5.24 7.81 -18.62
CA GLY A 161 4.20 8.11 -17.65
C GLY A 161 2.91 8.57 -18.32
N LEU A 162 1.76 8.23 -17.74
CA LEU A 162 0.44 8.51 -18.30
C LEU A 162 0.27 9.98 -18.71
N MET A 163 0.64 10.93 -17.83
CA MET A 163 0.42 12.37 -18.06
C MET A 163 1.45 13.00 -19.01
N GLN A 164 2.54 12.30 -19.27
CA GLN A 164 3.55 12.71 -20.26
C GLN A 164 3.19 12.21 -21.64
N GLU A 165 2.69 10.99 -21.76
CA GLU A 165 2.44 10.33 -23.05
C GLU A 165 1.01 10.55 -23.56
N CYS A 166 0.03 10.75 -22.67
CA CYS A 166 -1.36 10.95 -23.01
C CYS A 166 -1.82 12.38 -22.70
N SER A 167 -2.50 13.02 -23.65
CA SER A 167 -3.05 14.38 -23.48
C SER A 167 -4.38 14.53 -24.22
N GLY A 168 -5.15 15.56 -23.86
CA GLY A 168 -6.41 15.95 -24.53
C GLY A 168 -7.38 14.78 -24.64
N GLY A 169 -7.94 14.58 -25.84
CA GLY A 169 -8.96 13.57 -26.11
C GLY A 169 -8.51 12.12 -25.85
N LEU A 170 -7.21 11.80 -25.97
CA LEU A 170 -6.70 10.47 -25.63
C LEU A 170 -6.84 10.21 -24.14
N LEU A 171 -6.46 11.16 -23.27
CA LEU A 171 -6.63 11.03 -21.85
C LEU A 171 -8.12 10.96 -21.45
N GLU A 172 -8.98 11.78 -22.09
CA GLU A 172 -10.42 11.76 -21.87
C GLU A 172 -11.06 10.42 -22.28
N SER A 173 -10.59 9.81 -23.37
CA SER A 173 -11.11 8.52 -23.86
C SER A 173 -10.90 7.37 -22.87
N LEU A 174 -9.90 7.45 -21.98
CA LEU A 174 -9.67 6.44 -20.94
C LEU A 174 -10.81 6.39 -19.93
N SER A 175 -11.56 7.49 -19.74
CA SER A 175 -12.74 7.52 -18.86
C SER A 175 -13.87 6.61 -19.36
N GLN A 176 -13.86 6.25 -20.64
CA GLN A 176 -14.86 5.38 -21.27
C GLN A 176 -14.53 3.88 -21.13
N ILE A 177 -13.36 3.54 -20.58
CA ILE A 177 -12.99 2.16 -20.30
C ILE A 177 -13.83 1.65 -19.13
N ASN A 178 -14.54 0.53 -19.36
CA ASN A 178 -15.32 -0.10 -18.30
C ASN A 178 -14.43 -0.44 -17.09
N LYS A 179 -14.93 -0.17 -15.88
CA LYS A 179 -14.23 -0.37 -14.61
C LYS A 179 -12.93 0.42 -14.43
N PHE A 180 -12.52 1.31 -15.33
CA PHE A 180 -11.29 2.10 -15.19
C PHE A 180 -11.17 2.72 -13.79
N LYS A 181 -12.17 3.49 -13.37
CA LYS A 181 -12.19 4.16 -12.06
C LYS A 181 -12.06 3.20 -10.87
N SER A 182 -12.61 1.99 -10.96
CA SER A 182 -12.54 1.00 -9.88
C SER A 182 -11.24 0.22 -9.86
N ARG A 183 -10.50 0.21 -10.96
CA ARG A 183 -9.21 -0.47 -11.09
C ARG A 183 -8.03 0.47 -10.90
N VAL A 184 -8.09 1.69 -11.40
CA VAL A 184 -7.01 2.68 -11.29
C VAL A 184 -7.17 3.48 -9.99
N LEU A 185 -6.36 3.17 -8.99
CA LEU A 185 -6.50 3.70 -7.64
C LEU A 185 -5.44 4.75 -7.27
N ALA A 186 -4.32 4.82 -8.02
CA ALA A 186 -3.27 5.77 -7.68
C ALA A 186 -2.42 6.21 -8.87
N LEU A 187 -1.78 7.37 -8.71
CA LEU A 187 -0.73 7.91 -9.56
C LEU A 187 0.58 7.96 -8.79
N GLN A 188 1.67 7.43 -9.36
CA GLN A 188 2.97 7.43 -8.73
C GLN A 188 3.85 8.58 -9.24
N LYS A 189 4.65 9.16 -8.33
CA LYS A 189 5.61 10.24 -8.62
C LYS A 189 4.96 11.44 -9.32
N VAL A 190 3.84 11.92 -8.75
CA VAL A 190 3.22 13.18 -9.18
C VAL A 190 4.16 14.34 -8.85
N ARG A 191 4.62 15.07 -9.86
CA ARG A 191 5.63 16.14 -9.72
C ARG A 191 5.13 17.49 -10.20
N LYS A 192 4.25 17.52 -11.22
CA LYS A 192 3.69 18.74 -11.77
C LYS A 192 2.43 19.18 -11.00
N PRO A 193 2.29 20.45 -10.63
CA PRO A 193 1.13 20.93 -9.84
C PRO A 193 -0.23 20.66 -10.52
N GLU A 194 -0.27 20.72 -11.87
CA GLU A 194 -1.48 20.56 -12.65
C GLU A 194 -1.91 19.09 -12.88
N THR A 195 -1.06 18.12 -12.59
CA THR A 195 -1.30 16.71 -12.90
C THR A 195 -2.62 16.21 -12.31
N MET A 196 -2.84 16.41 -11.01
CA MET A 196 -4.06 15.91 -10.35
C MET A 196 -5.32 16.63 -10.84
N SER A 197 -5.27 17.93 -11.08
CA SER A 197 -6.41 18.70 -11.59
C SER A 197 -6.73 18.30 -13.05
N THR A 198 -5.72 18.06 -13.87
CA THR A 198 -5.88 17.58 -15.24
C THR A 198 -6.45 16.16 -15.24
N PHE A 199 -5.92 15.26 -14.42
CA PHE A 199 -6.43 13.90 -14.26
C PHE A 199 -7.92 13.94 -13.85
N GLN A 200 -8.27 14.71 -12.82
CA GLN A 200 -9.65 14.83 -12.36
C GLN A 200 -10.58 15.40 -13.43
N ARG A 201 -10.14 16.42 -14.15
CA ARG A 201 -10.93 17.05 -15.22
C ARG A 201 -11.20 16.09 -16.38
N CYS A 202 -10.15 15.35 -16.84
CA CYS A 202 -10.29 14.47 -18.01
C CYS A 202 -10.97 13.13 -17.68
N LEU A 203 -10.73 12.58 -16.49
CA LEU A 203 -11.19 11.25 -16.11
C LEU A 203 -12.39 11.25 -15.14
N GLY A 204 -12.77 12.44 -14.63
CA GLY A 204 -13.98 12.62 -13.83
C GLY A 204 -13.90 12.12 -12.38
N TYR A 205 -12.70 11.79 -11.87
CA TYR A 205 -12.49 11.39 -10.48
C TYR A 205 -11.07 11.72 -9.99
N SER A 206 -10.87 11.67 -8.67
CA SER A 206 -9.56 11.78 -8.04
C SER A 206 -9.12 10.43 -7.48
N CYS A 207 -7.82 10.19 -7.44
CA CYS A 207 -7.23 8.98 -6.87
C CYS A 207 -6.04 9.32 -5.97
N ALA A 208 -5.46 8.31 -5.31
CA ALA A 208 -4.32 8.48 -4.43
C ALA A 208 -3.06 8.96 -5.19
N GLN A 209 -2.20 9.69 -4.47
CA GLN A 209 -0.83 9.93 -4.90
C GLN A 209 0.11 9.06 -4.08
N VAL A 210 0.94 8.29 -4.74
CA VAL A 210 1.87 7.36 -4.09
C VAL A 210 3.30 7.53 -4.59
N GLU A 211 4.24 6.99 -3.86
CA GLU A 211 5.66 6.98 -4.20
C GLU A 211 6.16 5.53 -4.29
N GLY A 212 7.32 5.36 -4.90
CA GLY A 212 8.04 4.11 -4.97
C GLY A 212 9.48 4.37 -5.34
N SER A 213 10.39 3.56 -4.82
CA SER A 213 11.83 3.77 -4.97
C SER A 213 12.32 3.50 -6.40
N ASP A 214 11.68 2.58 -7.13
CA ASP A 214 12.12 2.16 -8.47
C ASP A 214 13.61 1.78 -8.46
N PRO A 215 14.03 0.84 -7.55
CA PRO A 215 15.43 0.61 -7.24
C PRO A 215 16.14 -0.16 -8.35
N LYS A 216 17.39 0.23 -8.60
CA LYS A 216 18.28 -0.47 -9.54
C LYS A 216 19.40 -1.25 -8.83
N SER A 217 19.42 -1.23 -7.50
CA SER A 217 20.35 -1.97 -6.63
C SER A 217 19.76 -2.11 -5.22
N ILE A 218 20.34 -2.98 -4.40
CA ILE A 218 19.91 -3.18 -3.00
C ILE A 218 19.90 -1.87 -2.21
N SER A 219 20.91 -1.03 -2.35
CA SER A 219 21.02 0.23 -1.61
C SER A 219 19.92 1.26 -1.93
N ASN A 220 19.24 1.09 -3.05
CA ASN A 220 18.14 1.96 -3.46
C ASN A 220 16.77 1.44 -3.01
N VAL A 221 16.68 0.19 -2.56
CA VAL A 221 15.40 -0.43 -2.16
C VAL A 221 14.78 0.32 -0.99
N GLY A 222 13.54 0.80 -1.17
CA GLY A 222 12.81 1.55 -0.15
C GLY A 222 13.30 3.00 0.06
N HIS A 223 14.38 3.42 -0.66
CA HIS A 223 14.92 4.76 -0.56
C HIS A 223 14.21 5.70 -1.53
N CYS A 224 13.42 6.63 -1.01
CA CYS A 224 12.66 7.60 -1.78
C CYS A 224 12.84 9.00 -1.22
N ASP A 225 12.96 10.00 -2.11
CA ASP A 225 12.97 11.44 -1.71
C ASP A 225 11.65 11.85 -1.05
N ARG A 226 10.56 11.22 -1.45
CA ARG A 226 9.22 11.38 -0.88
C ARG A 226 8.69 9.99 -0.51
N ALA A 227 7.92 9.91 0.56
CA ALA A 227 7.38 8.65 1.04
C ALA A 227 5.86 8.57 0.84
N THR A 228 5.32 7.36 0.84
CA THR A 228 3.90 7.10 1.01
C THR A 228 3.67 6.45 2.36
N TYR A 229 2.74 7.00 3.11
CA TYR A 229 2.23 6.38 4.33
C TYR A 229 0.77 5.98 4.14
N LEU A 230 0.45 4.75 4.55
CA LEU A 230 -0.91 4.21 4.52
C LEU A 230 -1.42 4.01 5.94
N LYS A 231 -2.68 4.40 6.20
CA LYS A 231 -3.37 4.13 7.46
C LYS A 231 -4.17 2.85 7.34
N ILE A 232 -3.63 1.75 7.85
CA ILE A 232 -4.19 0.40 7.70
C ILE A 232 -4.37 -0.30 9.06
N GLY A 233 -5.20 -1.36 9.10
CA GLY A 233 -5.50 -2.15 10.31
C GLY A 233 -4.79 -3.49 10.36
N ASP A 234 -4.25 -3.95 9.24
CA ASP A 234 -3.45 -5.16 9.13
C ASP A 234 -2.54 -5.09 7.88
N LEU A 235 -1.62 -6.06 7.76
CA LEU A 235 -0.75 -6.21 6.60
C LEU A 235 -1.38 -7.18 5.59
N SER A 236 -2.39 -6.70 4.85
CA SER A 236 -3.08 -7.45 3.80
C SER A 236 -3.24 -6.63 2.52
N TYR A 237 -3.48 -7.33 1.40
CA TYR A 237 -3.83 -6.72 0.13
C TYR A 237 -5.09 -5.83 0.26
N ASP A 238 -6.12 -6.34 0.95
CA ASP A 238 -7.40 -5.64 1.12
C ASP A 238 -7.23 -4.33 1.90
N SER A 239 -6.42 -4.33 2.97
CA SER A 239 -6.14 -3.13 3.74
C SER A 239 -5.40 -2.07 2.91
N VAL A 240 -4.44 -2.48 2.06
CA VAL A 240 -3.73 -1.58 1.13
C VAL A 240 -4.70 -1.01 0.09
N LYS A 241 -5.49 -1.87 -0.57
CA LYS A 241 -6.49 -1.45 -1.57
C LYS A 241 -7.53 -0.51 -0.97
N PHE A 242 -8.02 -0.83 0.23
CA PHE A 242 -8.98 0.01 0.93
C PHE A 242 -8.38 1.38 1.27
N ALA A 243 -7.13 1.44 1.71
CA ALA A 243 -6.45 2.70 1.97
C ALA A 243 -6.35 3.57 0.71
N LEU A 244 -6.06 2.99 -0.45
CA LEU A 244 -6.05 3.72 -1.74
C LEU A 244 -7.45 4.17 -2.17
N THR A 245 -8.50 3.42 -1.84
CA THR A 245 -9.89 3.80 -2.13
C THR A 245 -10.36 4.95 -1.24
N ASP A 246 -9.97 4.96 0.04
CA ASP A 246 -10.25 6.03 1.02
C ASP A 246 -9.02 6.95 1.21
N PHE A 247 -8.36 7.30 0.11
CA PHE A 247 -7.06 7.95 0.12
C PHE A 247 -7.02 9.28 0.87
N GLN A 248 -8.10 10.03 0.89
CA GLN A 248 -8.20 11.31 1.60
C GLN A 248 -7.96 11.17 3.11
N ASN A 249 -8.34 10.02 3.69
CA ASN A 249 -8.21 9.74 5.12
C ASN A 249 -7.06 8.78 5.45
N ARG A 250 -6.53 8.08 4.43
CA ARG A 250 -5.64 6.94 4.64
C ARG A 250 -4.34 6.96 3.86
N VAL A 251 -4.11 7.97 3.01
CA VAL A 251 -2.84 8.14 2.29
C VAL A 251 -2.21 9.49 2.64
N SER A 252 -0.93 9.49 2.96
CA SER A 252 -0.18 10.70 3.29
C SER A 252 1.22 10.64 2.71
N GLY A 253 1.75 11.77 2.24
CA GLY A 253 3.14 11.92 1.79
C GLY A 253 4.15 12.11 2.94
N PHE A 254 3.70 12.18 4.17
CA PHE A 254 4.51 12.31 5.39
C PHE A 254 3.89 11.52 6.53
N MET A 255 4.69 11.13 7.51
CA MET A 255 4.18 10.47 8.71
C MET A 255 3.35 11.45 9.54
N PRO A 256 2.02 11.26 9.63
CA PRO A 256 1.18 12.15 10.42
C PRO A 256 1.54 12.08 11.91
N GLN A 257 1.74 13.24 12.51
CA GLN A 257 2.03 13.35 13.93
C GLN A 257 0.77 13.69 14.72
N LEU A 258 0.60 13.00 15.84
CA LEU A 258 -0.47 13.32 16.78
C LEU A 258 -0.13 14.63 17.52
N LYS A 259 -1.00 15.62 17.40
CA LYS A 259 -0.83 16.94 18.03
C LYS A 259 -1.45 17.04 19.44
N HIS A 260 -1.97 15.92 19.93
CA HIS A 260 -2.66 15.84 21.25
C HIS A 260 -2.23 14.58 22.00
N GLY A 261 -2.44 14.59 23.32
CA GLY A 261 -2.24 13.40 24.14
C GLY A 261 -3.24 12.29 23.75
N VAL A 262 -2.81 11.05 23.85
CA VAL A 262 -3.61 9.86 23.57
C VAL A 262 -3.63 8.95 24.79
N ILE A 263 -4.72 8.18 24.93
CA ILE A 263 -4.81 7.04 25.84
C ILE A 263 -4.47 5.82 25.01
N GLU A 264 -3.43 5.07 25.37
CA GLU A 264 -3.02 3.86 24.66
C GLU A 264 -3.78 2.63 25.16
N SER A 265 -4.07 2.58 26.47
CA SER A 265 -4.82 1.47 27.07
C SER A 265 -5.58 1.90 28.31
N ILE A 266 -6.58 1.12 28.67
CA ILE A 266 -7.39 1.24 29.89
C ILE A 266 -7.34 -0.11 30.58
N SER A 267 -6.79 -0.16 31.82
CA SER A 267 -6.77 -1.38 32.64
C SER A 267 -7.76 -1.22 33.79
N PHE A 268 -8.43 -2.30 34.12
CA PHE A 268 -9.45 -2.33 35.17
C PHE A 268 -8.95 -3.13 36.38
N THR A 269 -9.27 -2.62 37.59
CA THR A 269 -8.95 -3.28 38.84
C THR A 269 -10.22 -3.35 39.67
N GLY A 270 -10.63 -4.55 40.11
CA GLY A 270 -11.87 -4.82 40.82
C GLY A 270 -13.12 -4.87 39.93
N GLY A 271 -14.25 -5.27 40.50
CA GLY A 271 -15.52 -5.36 39.81
C GLY A 271 -15.57 -6.44 38.71
N LYS A 272 -16.48 -6.26 37.74
CA LYS A 272 -16.72 -7.24 36.66
C LYS A 272 -15.66 -7.28 35.57
N LEU A 273 -14.82 -6.26 35.47
CA LEU A 273 -13.75 -6.13 34.46
C LEU A 273 -12.35 -6.29 35.06
N ASP A 274 -12.25 -6.82 36.28
CA ASP A 274 -10.97 -6.99 36.98
C ASP A 274 -9.96 -7.78 36.15
N GLY A 275 -8.74 -7.21 36.00
CA GLY A 275 -7.67 -7.80 35.22
C GLY A 275 -7.76 -7.55 33.72
N GLU A 276 -8.87 -7.02 33.20
CA GLU A 276 -9.01 -6.72 31.76
C GLU A 276 -8.22 -5.46 31.36
N THR A 277 -7.68 -5.49 30.15
CA THR A 277 -7.02 -4.33 29.52
C THR A 277 -7.58 -4.12 28.13
N ILE A 278 -8.06 -2.91 27.88
CA ILE A 278 -8.56 -2.48 26.57
C ILE A 278 -7.53 -1.55 25.94
N TYR A 279 -7.03 -1.92 24.76
CA TYR A 279 -6.19 -1.05 23.96
C TYR A 279 -7.07 -0.14 23.11
N VAL A 280 -6.74 1.14 23.05
CA VAL A 280 -7.54 2.16 22.36
C VAL A 280 -6.75 2.83 21.25
N SER A 281 -7.43 3.10 20.15
CA SER A 281 -6.87 3.81 19.01
C SER A 281 -6.63 5.29 19.35
N PRO A 282 -5.58 5.93 18.84
CA PRO A 282 -5.42 7.38 18.91
C PRO A 282 -6.47 8.15 18.09
N ALA A 283 -7.25 7.46 17.26
CA ALA A 283 -8.34 8.02 16.45
C ALA A 283 -9.71 7.81 17.13
N LEU A 284 -10.70 7.30 16.39
CA LEU A 284 -12.05 7.05 16.92
C LEU A 284 -12.12 5.66 17.57
N ASN A 285 -12.67 5.60 18.80
CA ASN A 285 -13.02 4.35 19.48
C ASN A 285 -14.51 4.34 19.76
N THR A 286 -15.16 3.18 19.58
CA THR A 286 -16.60 2.99 19.83
C THR A 286 -16.82 1.87 20.84
N PHE A 287 -17.58 2.15 21.90
CA PHE A 287 -18.02 1.13 22.85
C PHE A 287 -19.43 0.65 22.47
N ILE A 288 -19.55 -0.62 22.08
CA ILE A 288 -20.81 -1.25 21.68
C ILE A 288 -21.21 -2.30 22.71
N GLY A 289 -22.50 -2.39 23.03
CA GLY A 289 -23.04 -3.38 23.95
C GLY A 289 -24.48 -3.08 24.33
N ILE A 290 -25.14 -4.04 24.98
CA ILE A 290 -26.52 -3.92 25.47
C ILE A 290 -26.63 -2.87 26.58
N ARG A 291 -27.88 -2.48 26.92
CA ARG A 291 -28.16 -1.60 28.06
C ARG A 291 -27.62 -2.23 29.38
N GLY A 292 -26.96 -1.43 30.22
CA GLY A 292 -26.40 -1.90 31.50
C GLY A 292 -25.03 -2.58 31.40
N SER A 293 -24.38 -2.64 30.21
CA SER A 293 -23.05 -3.24 30.05
C SER A 293 -21.86 -2.38 30.47
N GLY A 294 -22.08 -1.23 31.12
CA GLY A 294 -21.01 -0.38 31.66
C GLY A 294 -20.40 0.63 30.69
N LYS A 295 -20.89 0.74 29.43
CA LYS A 295 -20.34 1.66 28.42
C LYS A 295 -20.26 3.11 28.90
N SER A 296 -21.37 3.62 29.47
CA SER A 296 -21.44 5.00 29.97
C SER A 296 -20.52 5.22 31.16
N SER A 297 -20.36 4.22 32.03
CA SER A 297 -19.46 4.29 33.17
C SER A 297 -18.00 4.42 32.73
N ILE A 298 -17.57 3.64 31.72
CA ILE A 298 -16.22 3.74 31.14
C ILE A 298 -15.99 5.17 30.61
N LEU A 299 -16.94 5.69 29.82
CA LEU A 299 -16.83 7.03 29.23
C LEU A 299 -16.81 8.13 30.30
N GLU A 300 -17.61 7.98 31.35
CA GLU A 300 -17.67 8.94 32.46
C GLU A 300 -16.35 8.98 33.24
N VAL A 301 -15.77 7.82 33.56
CA VAL A 301 -14.47 7.74 34.22
C VAL A 301 -13.36 8.36 33.34
N LEU A 302 -13.32 8.06 32.06
CA LEU A 302 -12.36 8.67 31.10
C LEU A 302 -12.51 10.20 31.06
N THR A 303 -13.74 10.72 31.09
CA THR A 303 -14.04 12.16 31.10
C THR A 303 -13.65 12.82 32.41
N SER A 304 -13.93 12.18 33.54
CA SER A 304 -13.58 12.67 34.89
C SER A 304 -12.08 12.68 35.11
N SER A 305 -11.37 11.65 34.64
CA SER A 305 -9.90 11.56 34.70
C SER A 305 -9.21 12.66 33.87
N ARG A 306 -9.81 13.14 32.78
CA ARG A 306 -9.31 14.32 32.05
C ARG A 306 -9.24 15.58 32.92
N LYS A 307 -10.13 15.74 33.88
CA LYS A 307 -10.08 16.87 34.87
C LYS A 307 -8.91 16.69 35.84
N ALA A 308 -8.57 15.48 36.24
CA ALA A 308 -7.41 15.16 37.09
C ALA A 308 -6.07 15.27 36.37
N ILE A 309 -6.01 14.88 35.08
CA ILE A 309 -4.79 14.93 34.26
C ILE A 309 -4.36 16.37 33.89
N LYS A 310 -5.22 17.38 34.05
CA LYS A 310 -4.82 18.79 33.87
C LYS A 310 -3.75 19.26 34.87
N SER A 311 -3.45 18.47 35.90
CA SER A 311 -2.40 18.75 36.88
C SER A 311 -1.03 18.14 36.55
N ILE A 312 -0.91 17.33 35.51
CA ILE A 312 0.36 16.70 35.12
C ILE A 312 1.09 17.65 34.16
N LYS A 313 2.27 18.13 34.56
CA LYS A 313 3.12 19.06 33.85
C LYS A 313 3.44 18.58 32.43
N LYS A 314 3.49 19.53 31.47
CA LYS A 314 4.06 19.35 30.12
C LYS A 314 5.36 18.54 30.19
N GLY A 315 5.35 17.33 29.59
CA GLY A 315 6.58 16.55 29.44
C GLY A 315 6.47 15.04 29.72
N TRP A 316 5.33 14.52 30.22
CA TRP A 316 5.16 13.08 30.46
C TRP A 316 3.99 12.54 29.62
N SER A 317 4.30 11.64 28.69
CA SER A 317 3.27 10.79 28.08
C SER A 317 2.85 9.74 29.11
N SER A 318 1.65 9.89 29.69
CA SER A 318 1.05 8.82 30.49
C SER A 318 0.64 7.70 29.55
N ARG A 319 1.39 6.61 29.56
CA ARG A 319 1.12 5.45 28.71
C ARG A 319 -0.02 4.57 29.21
N TYR A 320 -0.43 4.73 30.48
CA TYR A 320 -1.42 3.86 31.14
C TYR A 320 -2.37 4.69 31.98
N LEU A 321 -3.67 4.39 31.88
CA LEU A 321 -4.68 4.85 32.80
C LEU A 321 -5.17 3.62 33.59
N VAL A 322 -4.88 3.58 34.87
CA VAL A 322 -5.41 2.54 35.78
C VAL A 322 -6.70 3.07 36.38
N LEU A 323 -7.82 2.39 36.16
CA LEU A 323 -9.11 2.67 36.78
C LEU A 323 -9.29 1.68 37.93
N ALA A 324 -9.27 2.19 39.16
CA ALA A 324 -9.63 1.43 40.33
C ALA A 324 -11.13 1.59 40.62
N ASP A 325 -11.81 0.50 40.91
CA ASP A 325 -13.19 0.52 41.37
C ASP A 325 -13.20 1.02 42.86
N ARG A 326 -14.12 1.93 43.16
CA ARG A 326 -14.38 2.35 44.52
C ARG A 326 -15.60 1.61 45.07
#